data_6a7803d8be72402d3354c7e418e34d6b
#
_entry.id   6a7803d8be72402d3354c7e418e34d6b
#
_cell.length_a   1.000
_cell.length_b   1.000
_cell.length_c   1.000
_cell.angle_alpha   90.00
_cell.angle_beta   90.00
_cell.angle_gamma   90.00
#
_symmetry.space_group_name_H-M   'P 1'
#
loop_
_entity.id
_entity.type
_entity.pdbx_description
1 polymer ?
#
loop_
_entity_poly.entity_id
_entity_poly.type
_entity_poly.pdbx_seq_one_letter_code
_entity_poly.pdbx_strand_id
1 'polypeptide(L)'
;MNGSFVYMIEHPWEDMQTGSALSKKKTTLWSTRSSEGKGKAILLSFLMVMLVQSTYFSSYTAPELTESPTPADVHNGNPYRHLNESIFEVGLGHTCVVGHDTSVLGFGDRMKCWGIGDMGQLGIGNTQDMGDEAGEMGEDLPFVDTGVDLNITEIALGEGHTCALFENGSAKCWGETTLIGIGYNDVDGFGDGYQETGDVLPYLPLPAGRTILDIDAGQRHTCAILDNQDITCWGANSHGQLGTGNTSLIGDSPDEIGDGLPIIAASHSSATSPPASLALGWDHTCVLFENGTVTCWGSNAHGQLGIESTTTIGDQPGDMGDSLLQVALPSGRTATQVTAGDGFTCALLDNSEVACWGKNDKGQMGIGTTSNQGDSAGEMGDSLTTVDLSYNALSVDAGMDHVCAVVDTSSGRVQCWGGNQAGQLGYGDTQNRGDGLNEM
;
A
#
# COMPACT_ATOMS: atom_id res chain seq x y z
N MET A 1 19.27 -23.91 -13.08
CA MET A 1 20.67 -23.57 -13.52
C MET A 1 21.08 -22.42 -12.67
N ASN A 2 21.93 -22.72 -11.70
CA ASN A 2 22.27 -21.85 -10.58
C ASN A 2 23.45 -20.94 -10.90
N GLY A 3 23.41 -19.71 -10.42
CA GLY A 3 24.59 -18.96 -10.04
C GLY A 3 25.19 -18.04 -11.10
N SER A 4 24.59 -16.89 -11.32
CA SER A 4 25.28 -15.79 -12.03
C SER A 4 24.75 -14.37 -11.71
N PHE A 5 23.75 -14.22 -10.85
CA PHE A 5 23.14 -12.90 -10.61
C PHE A 5 23.80 -12.07 -9.50
N VAL A 6 24.53 -12.66 -8.58
CA VAL A 6 25.19 -11.95 -7.47
C VAL A 6 26.48 -11.24 -7.88
N TYR A 7 27.14 -11.69 -8.97
CA TYR A 7 28.43 -11.12 -9.41
C TYR A 7 28.34 -9.86 -10.28
N MET A 8 27.14 -9.46 -10.74
CA MET A 8 27.00 -8.28 -11.60
C MET A 8 26.69 -6.97 -10.85
N ILE A 9 26.43 -7.02 -9.56
CA ILE A 9 26.08 -5.82 -8.78
C ILE A 9 27.32 -5.16 -8.15
N GLU A 10 28.43 -5.87 -7.96
CA GLU A 10 29.64 -5.30 -7.34
C GLU A 10 30.58 -4.55 -8.30
N HIS A 11 30.48 -4.77 -9.61
CA HIS A 11 31.46 -4.19 -10.57
C HIS A 11 31.11 -2.84 -11.22
N PRO A 12 29.87 -2.35 -11.30
CA PRO A 12 29.60 -1.04 -11.91
C PRO A 12 29.92 0.18 -11.02
N TRP A 13 30.08 -0.01 -9.70
CA TRP A 13 30.21 1.11 -8.76
C TRP A 13 31.64 1.50 -8.42
N GLU A 14 32.62 0.62 -8.54
CA GLU A 14 34.04 0.96 -8.30
C GLU A 14 34.62 1.85 -9.41
N ASP A 15 34.09 1.77 -10.64
CA ASP A 15 34.61 2.57 -11.76
C ASP A 15 34.10 4.04 -11.78
N MET A 16 33.06 4.39 -11.01
CA MET A 16 32.57 5.78 -10.93
C MET A 16 33.37 6.66 -9.96
N GLN A 17 34.20 6.10 -9.09
CA GLN A 17 34.99 6.89 -8.13
C GLN A 17 36.40 7.30 -8.62
N THR A 18 36.88 6.79 -9.73
CA THR A 18 38.30 7.01 -10.14
C THR A 18 38.53 7.68 -11.48
N GLY A 19 37.58 8.32 -12.09
CA GLY A 19 37.80 9.29 -13.18
C GLY A 19 38.78 8.90 -14.31
N SER A 20 38.88 7.65 -14.72
CA SER A 20 39.73 7.26 -15.86
C SER A 20 38.94 6.45 -16.89
N ALA A 21 38.91 6.99 -18.11
CA ALA A 21 38.26 6.41 -19.27
C ALA A 21 38.86 5.06 -19.68
N LEU A 22 38.05 4.01 -19.73
CA LEU A 22 38.43 2.77 -20.41
C LEU A 22 37.26 2.18 -21.22
N SER A 23 37.67 1.69 -22.36
CA SER A 23 36.98 1.30 -23.58
C SER A 23 35.80 0.37 -23.44
N LYS A 24 34.76 0.62 -24.23
CA LYS A 24 33.56 -0.20 -24.48
C LYS A 24 33.91 -1.64 -24.90
N LYS A 25 33.52 -2.61 -24.11
CA LYS A 25 33.30 -3.99 -24.58
C LYS A 25 31.79 -4.25 -24.65
N LYS A 26 31.30 -4.47 -25.86
CA LYS A 26 29.95 -4.98 -26.13
C LYS A 26 29.84 -6.41 -25.60
N THR A 27 28.95 -6.64 -24.66
CA THR A 27 28.52 -7.98 -24.29
C THR A 27 27.10 -8.18 -24.82
N THR A 28 26.95 -9.13 -25.72
CA THR A 28 25.68 -9.51 -26.33
C THR A 28 24.89 -10.38 -25.32
N LEU A 29 23.77 -9.88 -24.82
CA LEU A 29 22.83 -10.69 -24.02
C LEU A 29 21.88 -11.43 -24.97
N TRP A 30 21.74 -12.73 -24.76
CA TRP A 30 20.74 -13.56 -25.43
C TRP A 30 19.40 -13.43 -24.72
N SER A 31 18.38 -12.97 -25.44
CA SER A 31 16.99 -12.97 -24.94
C SER A 31 16.38 -14.37 -25.11
N THR A 32 15.99 -15.00 -24.04
CA THR A 32 15.03 -16.10 -24.09
C THR A 32 13.66 -15.53 -23.68
N ARG A 33 12.77 -15.39 -24.65
CA ARG A 33 11.34 -15.13 -24.39
C ARG A 33 10.75 -16.27 -23.57
N SER A 34 10.36 -16.02 -22.34
CA SER A 34 9.40 -16.86 -21.61
C SER A 34 8.20 -16.00 -21.23
N SER A 35 7.02 -16.60 -21.29
CA SER A 35 5.72 -15.99 -20.99
C SER A 35 5.47 -15.73 -19.48
N GLU A 36 6.52 -15.45 -18.71
CA GLU A 36 6.48 -15.25 -17.25
C GLU A 36 6.90 -13.82 -16.86
N GLY A 37 6.55 -12.81 -17.66
CA GLY A 37 6.98 -11.42 -17.45
C GLY A 37 6.49 -10.79 -16.14
N LYS A 38 5.31 -11.18 -15.66
CA LYS A 38 4.68 -10.54 -14.49
C LYS A 38 5.43 -10.73 -13.17
N GLY A 39 6.16 -11.85 -12.98
CA GLY A 39 6.96 -12.07 -11.76
C GLY A 39 8.30 -11.34 -11.71
N LYS A 40 8.83 -10.88 -12.86
CA LYS A 40 10.14 -10.21 -12.91
C LYS A 40 10.07 -8.72 -12.58
N ALA A 41 8.97 -8.05 -12.93
CA ALA A 41 8.77 -6.63 -12.62
C ALA A 41 8.66 -6.39 -11.11
N ILE A 42 7.96 -7.27 -10.38
CA ILE A 42 7.83 -7.22 -8.92
C ILE A 42 9.19 -7.40 -8.23
N LEU A 43 10.04 -8.30 -8.73
CA LEU A 43 11.36 -8.55 -8.15
C LEU A 43 12.31 -7.34 -8.32
N LEU A 44 12.28 -6.68 -9.48
CA LEU A 44 13.08 -5.47 -9.73
C LEU A 44 12.61 -4.28 -8.88
N SER A 45 11.29 -4.13 -8.69
CA SER A 45 10.71 -3.09 -7.84
C SER A 45 11.21 -3.19 -6.39
N PHE A 46 11.19 -4.40 -5.83
CA PHE A 46 11.62 -4.62 -4.43
C PHE A 46 13.13 -4.39 -4.23
N LEU A 47 13.95 -4.81 -5.18
CA LEU A 47 15.40 -4.63 -5.10
C LEU A 47 15.81 -3.15 -5.21
N MET A 48 15.07 -2.36 -6.01
CA MET A 48 15.35 -0.93 -6.20
C MET A 48 14.88 -0.07 -5.01
N VAL A 49 13.78 -0.43 -4.37
CA VAL A 49 13.32 0.21 -3.13
C VAL A 49 14.36 0.06 -2.01
N MET A 50 14.96 -1.13 -1.86
CA MET A 50 16.03 -1.36 -0.89
C MET A 50 17.32 -0.57 -1.21
N LEU A 51 17.63 -0.36 -2.50
CA LEU A 51 18.81 0.40 -2.92
C LEU A 51 18.62 1.91 -2.78
N VAL A 52 17.43 2.43 -3.06
CA VAL A 52 17.13 3.87 -2.87
C VAL A 52 17.19 4.23 -1.38
N GLN A 53 16.66 3.40 -0.50
CA GLN A 53 16.78 3.62 0.95
C GLN A 53 18.24 3.59 1.42
N SER A 54 19.07 2.65 0.91
CA SER A 54 20.47 2.53 1.36
C SER A 54 21.37 3.69 0.93
N THR A 55 21.10 4.36 -0.18
CA THR A 55 21.90 5.48 -0.67
C THR A 55 21.54 6.82 -0.02
N TYR A 56 20.28 7.01 0.41
CA TYR A 56 19.86 8.22 1.13
C TYR A 56 20.24 8.20 2.61
N PHE A 57 20.31 7.04 3.25
CA PHE A 57 20.68 6.92 4.66
C PHE A 57 22.16 7.12 4.96
N SER A 58 23.07 7.07 3.97
CA SER A 58 24.52 7.17 4.24
C SER A 58 25.05 8.60 4.42
N SER A 59 24.24 9.64 4.23
CA SER A 59 24.67 11.05 4.35
C SER A 59 23.94 11.89 5.40
N TYR A 60 22.98 11.31 6.13
CA TYR A 60 22.25 12.06 7.18
C TYR A 60 22.69 11.57 8.55
N THR A 61 23.41 12.44 9.29
CA THR A 61 23.45 12.37 10.76
C THR A 61 22.08 12.85 11.25
N ALA A 62 21.29 11.94 11.80
CA ALA A 62 20.00 12.29 12.39
C ALA A 62 20.18 13.44 13.40
N PRO A 63 19.37 14.49 13.33
CA PRO A 63 19.31 15.46 14.43
C PRO A 63 18.84 14.73 15.69
N GLU A 64 19.49 15.00 16.83
CA GLU A 64 19.04 14.51 18.13
C GLU A 64 17.58 14.94 18.34
N LEU A 65 16.69 13.96 18.48
CA LEU A 65 15.29 14.18 18.87
C LEU A 65 15.29 14.64 20.33
N THR A 66 15.25 15.96 20.55
CA THR A 66 15.24 16.57 21.90
C THR A 66 13.84 16.89 22.39
N GLU A 67 12.78 16.64 21.63
CA GLU A 67 11.40 16.89 22.08
C GLU A 67 10.51 15.70 21.70
N SER A 68 9.78 15.19 22.70
CA SER A 68 8.65 14.27 22.46
C SER A 68 7.52 15.06 21.77
N PRO A 69 6.83 14.49 20.77
CA PRO A 69 5.74 15.18 20.08
C PRO A 69 4.65 15.62 21.07
N THR A 70 4.18 16.84 20.91
CA THR A 70 3.07 17.37 21.72
C THR A 70 1.74 16.82 21.20
N PRO A 71 0.68 16.72 22.03
CA PRO A 71 -0.61 16.18 21.62
C PRO A 71 -1.29 16.93 20.44
N ALA A 72 -0.74 18.06 20.00
CA ALA A 72 -1.26 18.83 18.86
C ALA A 72 -0.78 18.30 17.49
N ASP A 73 0.24 17.43 17.46
CA ASP A 73 0.81 16.90 16.22
C ASP A 73 0.08 15.62 15.73
N VAL A 74 -0.93 15.17 16.48
CA VAL A 74 -1.69 13.91 16.23
C VAL A 74 -2.90 14.13 15.31
N HIS A 75 -3.00 15.26 14.60
CA HIS A 75 -4.19 15.57 13.81
C HIS A 75 -4.23 14.96 12.38
N ASN A 76 -3.24 14.17 12.00
CA ASN A 76 -3.31 13.34 10.79
C ASN A 76 -2.66 12.00 11.12
N GLY A 77 -3.40 10.95 11.30
CA GLY A 77 -3.12 9.57 11.73
C GLY A 77 -1.79 8.90 11.36
N ASN A 78 -0.81 9.64 10.88
CA ASN A 78 0.58 9.22 10.70
C ASN A 78 1.50 10.16 11.47
N PRO A 79 2.02 9.76 12.66
CA PRO A 79 2.96 10.58 13.45
C PRO A 79 4.32 10.78 12.76
N TYR A 80 4.55 10.20 11.59
CA TYR A 80 5.80 10.27 10.83
C TYR A 80 5.72 11.10 9.55
N ARG A 81 4.65 11.89 9.34
CA ARG A 81 4.56 12.82 8.20
C ARG A 81 5.53 13.98 8.36
N HIS A 82 6.77 13.77 7.98
CA HIS A 82 7.73 14.84 7.77
C HIS A 82 7.59 15.38 6.34
N LEU A 83 7.28 16.68 6.22
CA LEU A 83 7.08 17.41 4.95
C LEU A 83 8.31 17.41 4.01
N ASN A 84 9.34 16.61 4.28
CA ASN A 84 10.58 16.50 3.48
C ASN A 84 11.00 15.04 3.23
N GLU A 85 10.14 14.05 3.47
CA GLU A 85 10.46 12.65 3.21
C GLU A 85 9.84 12.21 1.88
N SER A 86 10.58 11.43 1.10
CA SER A 86 10.06 10.81 -0.11
C SER A 86 8.95 9.84 0.27
N ILE A 87 7.80 9.95 -0.40
CA ILE A 87 6.68 9.01 -0.26
C ILE A 87 6.91 7.90 -1.28
N PHE A 88 6.76 6.66 -0.88
CA PHE A 88 6.68 5.58 -1.83
C PHE A 88 5.63 4.57 -1.41
N GLU A 89 5.01 3.94 -2.38
CA GLU A 89 3.96 2.94 -2.19
C GLU A 89 4.17 1.78 -3.15
N VAL A 90 3.82 0.58 -2.73
CA VAL A 90 3.94 -0.65 -3.50
C VAL A 90 2.57 -1.30 -3.64
N GLY A 91 1.99 -1.18 -4.83
CA GLY A 91 0.74 -1.85 -5.18
C GLY A 91 0.95 -3.30 -5.60
N LEU A 92 -0.12 -3.93 -6.09
CA LEU A 92 -0.12 -5.35 -6.49
C LEU A 92 0.70 -5.63 -7.76
N GLY A 93 0.83 -4.66 -8.65
CA GLY A 93 1.51 -4.84 -9.94
C GLY A 93 2.48 -3.73 -10.30
N HIS A 94 2.45 -2.62 -9.57
CA HIS A 94 3.29 -1.46 -9.83
C HIS A 94 3.72 -0.79 -8.53
N THR A 95 4.72 0.07 -8.64
CA THR A 95 5.30 0.82 -7.51
C THR A 95 5.41 2.27 -7.92
N CYS A 96 5.12 3.19 -7.03
CA CYS A 96 5.29 4.62 -7.25
C CYS A 96 6.14 5.26 -6.15
N VAL A 97 6.88 6.31 -6.52
CA VAL A 97 7.67 7.12 -5.60
C VAL A 97 7.45 8.60 -5.88
N VAL A 98 7.30 9.38 -4.83
CA VAL A 98 7.24 10.84 -4.89
C VAL A 98 8.53 11.40 -4.31
N GLY A 99 9.24 12.19 -5.11
CA GLY A 99 10.44 12.90 -4.68
C GLY A 99 10.19 14.39 -4.54
N HIS A 100 10.59 14.96 -3.40
CA HIS A 100 10.55 16.40 -3.17
C HIS A 100 11.80 17.05 -3.81
N ASP A 101 11.64 17.76 -4.93
CA ASP A 101 12.73 18.50 -5.56
C ASP A 101 12.78 19.94 -5.03
N THR A 102 13.56 20.16 -3.99
CA THR A 102 13.80 21.50 -3.42
C THR A 102 14.74 22.36 -4.27
N SER A 103 15.32 21.84 -5.34
CA SER A 103 16.35 22.51 -6.15
C SER A 103 15.78 23.40 -7.26
N VAL A 104 14.52 23.23 -7.62
CA VAL A 104 13.85 23.98 -8.70
C VAL A 104 12.66 24.74 -8.15
N LEU A 105 12.81 26.05 -7.99
CA LEU A 105 11.73 26.94 -7.58
C LEU A 105 10.57 26.88 -8.59
N GLY A 106 9.42 26.32 -8.18
CA GLY A 106 8.16 26.40 -8.93
C GLY A 106 7.66 25.10 -9.58
N PHE A 107 8.24 23.95 -9.30
CA PHE A 107 7.66 22.66 -9.66
C PHE A 107 7.32 21.90 -8.37
N GLY A 108 6.08 21.49 -8.23
CA GLY A 108 5.60 20.61 -7.14
C GLY A 108 6.36 19.28 -7.13
N ASP A 109 5.96 18.39 -6.22
CA ASP A 109 6.55 17.06 -6.10
C ASP A 109 6.51 16.29 -7.41
N ARG A 110 7.56 15.50 -7.64
CA ARG A 110 7.68 14.68 -8.84
C ARG A 110 7.46 13.22 -8.50
N MET A 111 6.53 12.60 -9.21
CA MET A 111 6.17 11.20 -9.07
C MET A 111 6.72 10.38 -10.24
N LYS A 112 7.20 9.17 -9.94
CA LYS A 112 7.58 8.16 -10.93
C LYS A 112 6.95 6.83 -10.54
N CYS A 113 6.43 6.11 -11.55
CA CYS A 113 5.82 4.80 -11.36
C CYS A 113 6.46 3.78 -12.31
N TRP A 114 6.56 2.52 -11.88
CA TRP A 114 7.07 1.41 -12.68
C TRP A 114 6.38 0.11 -12.29
N GLY A 115 6.47 -0.90 -13.14
CA GLY A 115 5.80 -2.18 -13.03
C GLY A 115 4.81 -2.39 -14.17
N ILE A 116 3.66 -3.00 -13.89
CA ILE A 116 2.60 -3.27 -14.86
C ILE A 116 1.91 -1.95 -15.23
N GLY A 117 1.75 -1.72 -16.54
CA GLY A 117 1.14 -0.50 -17.10
C GLY A 117 -0.08 -0.75 -17.99
N ASP A 118 -0.54 -2.01 -18.13
CA ASP A 118 -1.51 -2.46 -19.13
C ASP A 118 -2.92 -1.81 -19.03
N MET A 119 -3.20 -1.11 -17.93
CA MET A 119 -4.44 -0.34 -17.69
C MET A 119 -4.21 1.17 -17.51
N GLY A 120 -3.01 1.67 -17.82
CA GLY A 120 -2.64 3.08 -17.63
C GLY A 120 -2.29 3.47 -16.20
N GLN A 121 -2.23 2.52 -15.26
CA GLN A 121 -1.99 2.75 -13.83
C GLN A 121 -0.63 3.41 -13.54
N LEU A 122 0.33 3.38 -14.48
CA LEU A 122 1.58 4.11 -14.35
C LEU A 122 1.44 5.62 -14.60
N GLY A 123 0.35 6.07 -15.23
CA GLY A 123 0.08 7.50 -15.49
C GLY A 123 1.09 8.18 -16.43
N ILE A 124 1.69 7.44 -17.35
CA ILE A 124 2.72 7.92 -18.28
C ILE A 124 2.20 8.09 -19.72
N GLY A 125 0.85 8.00 -19.90
CA GLY A 125 0.20 8.22 -21.18
C GLY A 125 0.35 7.08 -22.18
N ASN A 126 0.58 5.87 -21.70
CA ASN A 126 0.60 4.64 -22.50
C ASN A 126 0.38 3.40 -21.58
N THR A 127 0.25 2.23 -22.21
CA THR A 127 0.00 0.94 -21.52
C THR A 127 1.24 0.04 -21.46
N GLN A 128 2.44 0.60 -21.50
CA GLN A 128 3.68 -0.16 -21.44
C GLN A 128 4.05 -0.47 -19.99
N ASP A 129 4.50 -1.70 -19.76
CA ASP A 129 5.19 -2.05 -18.52
C ASP A 129 6.52 -1.30 -18.47
N MET A 130 6.93 -0.84 -17.31
CA MET A 130 8.18 -0.10 -17.11
C MET A 130 9.07 -0.81 -16.09
N GLY A 131 10.35 -0.91 -16.40
CA GLY A 131 11.35 -1.54 -15.53
C GLY A 131 11.58 -3.03 -15.81
N ASP A 132 10.96 -3.59 -16.83
CA ASP A 132 11.17 -4.96 -17.28
C ASP A 132 12.23 -5.09 -18.38
N GLU A 133 12.60 -3.98 -19.03
CA GLU A 133 13.68 -3.90 -20.03
C GLU A 133 14.84 -3.02 -19.56
N ALA A 134 16.01 -3.21 -20.18
CA ALA A 134 17.20 -2.43 -19.85
C ALA A 134 17.11 -1.01 -20.42
N GLY A 135 17.26 0.00 -19.56
CA GLY A 135 17.25 1.42 -19.95
C GLY A 135 15.93 2.14 -19.67
N GLU A 136 14.98 1.48 -19.00
CA GLU A 136 13.68 2.08 -18.66
C GLU A 136 13.66 2.75 -17.28
N MET A 137 14.68 2.50 -16.46
CA MET A 137 14.74 2.97 -15.08
C MET A 137 15.70 4.14 -14.90
N GLY A 138 15.62 4.78 -13.75
CA GLY A 138 16.50 5.91 -13.40
C GLY A 138 16.07 7.22 -14.05
N GLU A 139 16.95 7.83 -14.81
CA GLU A 139 16.66 9.10 -15.54
C GLU A 139 15.74 8.88 -16.74
N ASP A 140 15.75 7.69 -17.32
CA ASP A 140 14.93 7.33 -18.48
C ASP A 140 13.46 7.01 -18.08
N LEU A 141 13.17 6.71 -16.78
CA LEU A 141 11.82 6.52 -16.30
C LEU A 141 11.07 7.87 -16.33
N PRO A 142 9.96 7.96 -17.07
CA PRO A 142 9.19 9.21 -17.17
C PRO A 142 8.58 9.61 -15.84
N PHE A 143 8.37 10.92 -15.65
CA PHE A 143 7.56 11.43 -14.56
C PHE A 143 6.07 11.29 -14.89
N VAL A 144 5.28 11.00 -13.87
CA VAL A 144 3.82 11.09 -13.94
C VAL A 144 3.44 12.57 -14.03
N ASP A 145 2.68 12.94 -15.06
CA ASP A 145 2.13 14.30 -15.20
C ASP A 145 0.76 14.38 -14.54
N THR A 146 0.69 14.96 -13.36
CA THR A 146 -0.57 15.19 -12.64
C THR A 146 -1.27 16.49 -13.04
N GLY A 147 -0.61 17.36 -13.84
CA GLY A 147 -1.16 18.64 -14.30
C GLY A 147 -1.35 19.70 -13.21
N VAL A 148 -0.73 19.53 -12.05
CA VAL A 148 -0.85 20.48 -10.94
C VAL A 148 0.48 20.71 -10.26
N ASP A 149 0.69 21.95 -9.82
CA ASP A 149 1.87 22.39 -9.04
C ASP A 149 1.58 22.32 -7.53
N LEU A 150 0.93 21.23 -7.08
CA LEU A 150 0.65 20.94 -5.67
C LEU A 150 1.52 19.79 -5.18
N ASN A 151 1.91 19.84 -3.92
CA ASN A 151 2.65 18.75 -3.31
C ASN A 151 1.72 17.54 -3.14
N ILE A 152 2.25 16.35 -3.46
CA ILE A 152 1.59 15.08 -3.20
C ILE A 152 1.85 14.71 -1.75
N THR A 153 0.80 14.48 -0.99
CA THR A 153 0.89 14.11 0.43
C THR A 153 0.71 12.63 0.67
N GLU A 154 0.09 11.92 -0.29
CA GLU A 154 -0.16 10.49 -0.20
C GLU A 154 -0.39 9.92 -1.59
N ILE A 155 -0.08 8.65 -1.77
CA ILE A 155 -0.40 7.87 -2.96
C ILE A 155 -1.04 6.55 -2.52
N ALA A 156 -2.02 6.09 -3.28
CA ALA A 156 -2.72 4.82 -3.03
C ALA A 156 -2.70 3.99 -4.32
N LEU A 157 -2.24 2.75 -4.25
CA LEU A 157 -2.00 1.89 -5.40
C LEU A 157 -2.82 0.60 -5.31
N GLY A 158 -3.77 0.44 -6.24
CA GLY A 158 -4.50 -0.82 -6.44
C GLY A 158 -3.81 -1.77 -7.42
N GLU A 159 -4.56 -2.72 -7.98
CA GLU A 159 -4.05 -3.60 -9.04
C GLU A 159 -3.93 -2.85 -10.38
N GLY A 160 -4.99 -2.17 -10.79
CA GLY A 160 -5.08 -1.50 -12.08
C GLY A 160 -5.29 0.01 -11.98
N HIS A 161 -5.09 0.63 -10.82
CA HIS A 161 -5.28 2.07 -10.63
C HIS A 161 -4.33 2.66 -9.60
N THR A 162 -4.16 3.96 -9.70
CA THR A 162 -3.34 4.79 -8.81
C THR A 162 -4.10 6.06 -8.46
N CYS A 163 -4.04 6.48 -7.21
CA CYS A 163 -4.54 7.76 -6.75
C CYS A 163 -3.41 8.57 -6.11
N ALA A 164 -3.40 9.88 -6.33
CA ALA A 164 -2.53 10.84 -5.66
C ALA A 164 -3.38 11.86 -4.89
N LEU A 165 -3.14 11.98 -3.60
CA LEU A 165 -3.72 12.99 -2.73
C LEU A 165 -2.78 14.20 -2.65
N PHE A 166 -3.33 15.39 -2.82
CA PHE A 166 -2.59 16.64 -2.78
C PHE A 166 -2.75 17.39 -1.46
N GLU A 167 -1.81 18.28 -1.16
CA GLU A 167 -1.74 19.07 0.08
C GLU A 167 -3.00 19.90 0.39
N ASN A 168 -3.80 20.20 -0.61
CA ASN A 168 -5.09 20.90 -0.46
C ASN A 168 -6.26 19.95 -0.20
N GLY A 169 -6.03 18.65 -0.07
CA GLY A 169 -7.03 17.62 0.14
C GLY A 169 -7.85 17.24 -1.08
N SER A 170 -7.47 17.68 -2.29
CA SER A 170 -8.01 17.13 -3.53
C SER A 170 -7.21 15.91 -3.98
N ALA A 171 -7.80 15.04 -4.79
CA ALA A 171 -7.12 13.88 -5.34
C ALA A 171 -7.39 13.74 -6.85
N LYS A 172 -6.47 13.05 -7.53
CA LYS A 172 -6.63 12.56 -8.90
C LYS A 172 -6.32 11.07 -8.92
N CYS A 173 -7.11 10.31 -9.66
CA CYS A 173 -6.91 8.88 -9.87
C CYS A 173 -6.85 8.57 -11.36
N TRP A 174 -6.05 7.56 -11.73
CA TRP A 174 -5.89 7.09 -13.11
C TRP A 174 -5.70 5.57 -13.13
N GLY A 175 -5.83 4.97 -14.31
CA GLY A 175 -5.87 3.52 -14.52
C GLY A 175 -7.24 3.05 -14.98
N GLU A 176 -7.67 1.88 -14.56
CA GLU A 176 -8.97 1.28 -14.94
C GLU A 176 -10.15 2.16 -14.52
N THR A 177 -10.94 2.66 -15.50
CA THR A 177 -11.98 3.68 -15.27
C THR A 177 -13.07 3.27 -14.29
N THR A 178 -13.39 1.99 -14.19
CA THR A 178 -14.39 1.48 -13.24
C THR A 178 -13.91 1.55 -11.78
N LEU A 179 -12.64 1.84 -11.54
CA LEU A 179 -12.02 1.84 -10.21
C LEU A 179 -11.64 3.22 -9.70
N ILE A 180 -11.52 4.21 -10.59
CA ILE A 180 -10.98 5.54 -10.25
C ILE A 180 -12.02 6.55 -9.75
N GLY A 181 -13.32 6.18 -9.69
CA GLY A 181 -14.35 6.97 -9.04
C GLY A 181 -14.69 8.32 -9.70
N ILE A 182 -14.56 8.43 -11.03
CA ILE A 182 -14.84 9.66 -11.77
C ILE A 182 -16.20 9.69 -12.47
N GLY A 183 -17.01 8.62 -12.30
CA GLY A 183 -18.37 8.53 -12.85
C GLY A 183 -18.44 8.27 -14.34
N TYR A 184 -17.41 7.70 -14.91
CA TYR A 184 -17.37 7.28 -16.31
C TYR A 184 -16.98 5.81 -16.39
N ASN A 185 -17.71 5.08 -17.23
CA ASN A 185 -17.44 3.70 -17.56
C ASN A 185 -17.04 3.64 -19.03
N ASP A 186 -15.95 4.31 -19.38
CA ASP A 186 -15.37 4.20 -20.71
C ASP A 186 -14.44 2.96 -20.75
N VAL A 187 -14.41 2.30 -21.88
CA VAL A 187 -13.61 1.08 -22.09
C VAL A 187 -12.11 1.36 -22.18
N ASP A 188 -11.75 2.62 -22.37
CA ASP A 188 -10.38 3.08 -22.36
C ASP A 188 -10.06 3.67 -20.98
N GLY A 189 -8.94 3.27 -20.35
CA GLY A 189 -8.47 3.78 -19.06
C GLY A 189 -8.17 5.29 -19.07
N PHE A 190 -7.84 5.86 -17.94
CA PHE A 190 -7.18 7.18 -17.86
C PHE A 190 -5.70 6.97 -17.57
N GLY A 191 -4.84 7.65 -18.33
CA GLY A 191 -3.38 7.51 -18.22
C GLY A 191 -2.77 6.48 -19.16
N ASP A 192 -3.60 5.78 -19.95
CA ASP A 192 -3.20 4.79 -20.95
C ASP A 192 -2.99 5.40 -22.35
N GLY A 193 -3.47 6.62 -22.59
CA GLY A 193 -3.40 7.33 -23.87
C GLY A 193 -2.70 8.68 -23.79
N TYR A 194 -2.20 9.12 -24.96
CA TYR A 194 -1.68 10.47 -25.11
C TYR A 194 -2.78 11.52 -24.91
N GLN A 195 -2.59 12.47 -24.01
CA GLN A 195 -3.56 13.49 -23.56
C GLN A 195 -4.59 13.03 -22.51
N GLU A 196 -4.32 11.98 -21.76
CA GLU A 196 -5.15 11.52 -20.63
C GLU A 196 -4.48 11.74 -19.28
N THR A 197 -3.30 12.35 -19.30
CA THR A 197 -2.54 12.78 -18.12
C THR A 197 -2.50 14.32 -18.02
N GLY A 198 -1.92 14.84 -16.98
CA GLY A 198 -1.75 16.27 -16.80
C GLY A 198 -3.04 17.00 -16.46
N ASP A 199 -3.25 18.16 -17.08
CA ASP A 199 -4.42 19.04 -16.86
C ASP A 199 -5.75 18.38 -17.27
N VAL A 200 -5.71 17.40 -18.16
CA VAL A 200 -6.91 16.70 -18.65
C VAL A 200 -7.44 15.70 -17.64
N LEU A 201 -6.55 15.13 -16.81
CA LEU A 201 -6.94 14.20 -15.76
C LEU A 201 -7.85 14.91 -14.74
N PRO A 202 -9.11 14.48 -14.58
CA PRO A 202 -10.05 15.15 -13.67
C PRO A 202 -9.65 14.95 -12.20
N TYR A 203 -10.02 15.92 -11.38
CA TYR A 203 -10.03 15.69 -9.95
C TYR A 203 -11.14 14.70 -9.58
N LEU A 204 -10.88 13.89 -8.54
CA LEU A 204 -11.89 13.03 -7.96
C LEU A 204 -13.08 13.90 -7.48
N PRO A 205 -14.31 13.64 -7.97
CA PRO A 205 -15.48 14.37 -7.54
C PRO A 205 -15.86 13.96 -6.12
N LEU A 206 -15.67 14.86 -5.16
CA LEU A 206 -16.01 14.67 -3.74
C LEU A 206 -17.39 15.28 -3.42
N PRO A 207 -18.04 14.86 -2.31
CA PRO A 207 -19.20 15.54 -1.79
C PRO A 207 -18.93 17.05 -1.59
N ALA A 208 -19.96 17.89 -1.81
CA ALA A 208 -19.79 19.33 -1.89
C ALA A 208 -19.05 19.94 -0.68
N GLY A 209 -17.92 20.60 -0.95
CA GLY A 209 -17.10 21.28 0.04
C GLY A 209 -16.27 20.36 0.94
N ARG A 210 -16.14 19.09 0.60
CA ARG A 210 -15.27 18.14 1.32
C ARG A 210 -13.88 18.06 0.71
N THR A 211 -12.93 17.68 1.55
CA THR A 211 -11.55 17.36 1.19
C THR A 211 -11.16 16.01 1.81
N ILE A 212 -10.14 15.39 1.30
CA ILE A 212 -9.62 14.09 1.78
C ILE A 212 -8.52 14.33 2.82
N LEU A 213 -8.54 13.55 3.89
CA LEU A 213 -7.52 13.49 4.92
C LEU A 213 -6.60 12.27 4.75
N ASP A 214 -7.16 11.14 4.28
CA ASP A 214 -6.49 9.86 4.12
C ASP A 214 -7.13 9.10 2.96
N ILE A 215 -6.34 8.40 2.14
CA ILE A 215 -6.81 7.63 1.00
C ILE A 215 -6.00 6.35 0.89
N ASP A 216 -6.69 5.22 0.70
CA ASP A 216 -6.04 3.94 0.49
C ASP A 216 -6.76 3.12 -0.60
N ALA A 217 -6.03 2.19 -1.22
CA ALA A 217 -6.52 1.38 -2.32
C ALA A 217 -6.25 -0.11 -2.07
N GLY A 218 -7.31 -0.90 -2.15
CA GLY A 218 -7.23 -2.35 -2.24
C GLY A 218 -7.01 -2.83 -3.67
N GLN A 219 -7.29 -4.11 -3.95
CA GLN A 219 -7.09 -4.63 -5.29
C GLN A 219 -7.87 -3.81 -6.33
N ARG A 220 -9.16 -3.65 -6.13
CA ARG A 220 -10.07 -3.03 -7.10
C ARG A 220 -11.08 -2.07 -6.46
N HIS A 221 -10.77 -1.52 -5.31
CA HIS A 221 -11.58 -0.52 -4.63
C HIS A 221 -10.68 0.50 -3.93
N THR A 222 -11.24 1.66 -3.66
CA THR A 222 -10.55 2.76 -2.99
C THR A 222 -11.47 3.32 -1.93
N CYS A 223 -10.93 3.70 -0.79
CA CYS A 223 -11.66 4.41 0.25
C CYS A 223 -10.92 5.69 0.64
N ALA A 224 -11.66 6.66 1.14
CA ALA A 224 -11.12 7.93 1.64
C ALA A 224 -11.78 8.33 2.95
N ILE A 225 -11.00 8.91 3.85
CA ILE A 225 -11.47 9.63 5.03
C ILE A 225 -11.57 11.12 4.65
N LEU A 226 -12.75 11.70 4.83
CA LEU A 226 -13.02 13.10 4.53
C LEU A 226 -12.71 14.01 5.73
N ASP A 227 -12.58 15.31 5.48
CA ASP A 227 -12.29 16.36 6.47
C ASP A 227 -13.31 16.46 7.59
N ASN A 228 -14.52 15.96 7.39
CA ASN A 228 -15.56 15.84 8.39
C ASN A 228 -15.61 14.47 9.09
N GLN A 229 -14.59 13.62 8.86
CA GLN A 229 -14.44 12.26 9.42
C GLN A 229 -15.42 11.21 8.86
N ASP A 230 -16.17 11.55 7.82
CA ASP A 230 -16.94 10.58 7.06
C ASP A 230 -15.99 9.71 6.23
N ILE A 231 -16.37 8.46 6.00
CA ILE A 231 -15.66 7.53 5.12
C ILE A 231 -16.51 7.32 3.88
N THR A 232 -15.87 7.33 2.72
CA THR A 232 -16.50 7.01 1.44
C THR A 232 -15.63 6.04 0.67
N CYS A 233 -16.27 5.13 -0.09
CA CYS A 233 -15.57 4.11 -0.88
C CYS A 233 -16.20 3.98 -2.27
N TRP A 234 -15.38 3.61 -3.25
CA TRP A 234 -15.79 3.36 -4.64
C TRP A 234 -14.97 2.23 -5.26
N GLY A 235 -15.37 1.78 -6.45
CA GLY A 235 -14.77 0.66 -7.16
C GLY A 235 -15.55 -0.64 -7.00
N ALA A 236 -14.85 -1.79 -7.07
CA ALA A 236 -15.45 -3.11 -6.98
C ALA A 236 -16.05 -3.40 -5.59
N ASN A 237 -17.18 -4.12 -5.58
CA ASN A 237 -17.93 -4.42 -4.37
C ASN A 237 -18.50 -5.85 -4.32
N SER A 238 -17.92 -6.79 -5.04
CA SER A 238 -18.44 -8.16 -5.14
C SER A 238 -18.52 -8.91 -3.79
N HIS A 239 -17.77 -8.44 -2.79
CA HIS A 239 -17.70 -9.00 -1.45
C HIS A 239 -18.16 -8.01 -0.35
N GLY A 240 -18.84 -6.91 -0.73
CA GLY A 240 -19.24 -5.89 0.23
C GLY A 240 -18.10 -5.02 0.76
N GLN A 241 -16.94 -5.02 0.10
CA GLN A 241 -15.74 -4.29 0.52
C GLN A 241 -15.94 -2.76 0.57
N LEU A 242 -16.97 -2.24 -0.11
CA LEU A 242 -17.36 -0.82 0.02
C LEU A 242 -18.20 -0.53 1.27
N GLY A 243 -18.73 -1.55 1.96
CA GLY A 243 -19.55 -1.37 3.17
C GLY A 243 -20.93 -0.73 2.93
N THR A 244 -21.48 -0.87 1.73
CA THR A 244 -22.76 -0.23 1.34
C THR A 244 -23.98 -1.09 1.65
N GLY A 245 -23.80 -2.29 2.23
CA GLY A 245 -24.88 -3.23 2.49
C GLY A 245 -25.46 -3.89 1.23
N ASN A 246 -24.65 -3.96 0.18
CA ASN A 246 -24.94 -4.64 -1.09
C ASN A 246 -23.63 -4.96 -1.81
N THR A 247 -23.71 -5.55 -3.02
CA THR A 247 -22.54 -5.94 -3.81
C THR A 247 -22.42 -5.17 -5.13
N SER A 248 -23.06 -3.99 -5.24
CA SER A 248 -22.98 -3.15 -6.42
C SER A 248 -21.66 -2.38 -6.45
N LEU A 249 -21.03 -2.32 -7.61
CA LEU A 249 -19.92 -1.41 -7.88
C LEU A 249 -20.41 0.04 -7.75
N ILE A 250 -19.56 0.95 -7.31
CA ILE A 250 -19.83 2.38 -7.13
C ILE A 250 -18.75 3.19 -7.84
N GLY A 251 -19.13 4.27 -8.50
CA GLY A 251 -18.20 5.25 -9.09
C GLY A 251 -18.01 5.10 -10.60
N ASP A 252 -18.74 4.19 -11.27
CA ASP A 252 -18.76 4.03 -12.72
C ASP A 252 -19.85 4.87 -13.40
N SER A 253 -20.71 5.50 -12.63
CA SER A 253 -21.84 6.31 -13.12
C SER A 253 -21.83 7.71 -12.50
N PRO A 254 -22.27 8.76 -13.26
CA PRO A 254 -22.25 10.14 -12.76
C PRO A 254 -23.10 10.40 -11.51
N ASP A 255 -24.13 9.58 -11.27
CA ASP A 255 -25.01 9.70 -10.11
C ASP A 255 -24.40 9.09 -8.83
N GLU A 256 -23.28 8.40 -8.93
CA GLU A 256 -22.61 7.68 -7.85
C GLU A 256 -21.37 8.39 -7.31
N ILE A 257 -21.06 9.58 -7.84
CA ILE A 257 -19.89 10.38 -7.48
C ILE A 257 -20.30 11.73 -6.90
N GLY A 258 -19.37 12.47 -6.35
CA GLY A 258 -19.65 13.74 -5.69
C GLY A 258 -20.61 13.54 -4.51
N ASP A 259 -21.73 14.26 -4.52
CA ASP A 259 -22.78 14.12 -3.50
C ASP A 259 -23.49 12.74 -3.56
N GLY A 260 -23.28 11.95 -4.60
CA GLY A 260 -23.80 10.59 -4.75
C GLY A 260 -22.92 9.52 -4.11
N LEU A 261 -21.69 9.84 -3.71
CA LEU A 261 -20.83 8.88 -3.01
C LEU A 261 -21.45 8.45 -1.67
N PRO A 262 -21.49 7.15 -1.36
CA PRO A 262 -22.07 6.66 -0.11
C PRO A 262 -21.18 7.05 1.08
N ILE A 263 -21.82 7.40 2.20
CA ILE A 263 -21.14 7.54 3.49
C ILE A 263 -21.22 6.20 4.23
N ILE A 264 -20.07 5.67 4.60
CA ILE A 264 -19.93 4.34 5.18
C ILE A 264 -19.99 4.40 6.70
N ALA A 265 -20.93 3.68 7.29
CA ALA A 265 -21.07 3.57 8.75
C ALA A 265 -20.06 2.56 9.30
N ALA A 266 -18.80 2.95 9.39
CA ALA A 266 -17.68 2.09 9.77
C ALA A 266 -17.56 1.85 11.28
N SER A 267 -18.39 2.50 12.11
CA SER A 267 -18.36 2.37 13.56
C SER A 267 -19.75 2.24 14.16
N HIS A 268 -19.81 1.64 15.37
CA HIS A 268 -21.02 1.63 16.18
C HIS A 268 -21.41 3.05 16.59
N SER A 269 -22.71 3.37 16.62
CA SER A 269 -23.24 4.70 16.96
C SER A 269 -22.82 5.24 18.35
N SER A 270 -22.42 4.33 19.25
CA SER A 270 -21.87 4.69 20.57
C SER A 270 -20.35 4.86 20.57
N ALA A 271 -19.65 4.51 19.50
CA ALA A 271 -18.22 4.74 19.36
C ALA A 271 -18.01 6.20 18.93
N THR A 272 -17.25 6.95 19.72
CA THR A 272 -17.06 8.40 19.51
C THR A 272 -15.66 8.74 18.99
N SER A 273 -14.86 7.74 18.62
CA SER A 273 -13.51 7.96 18.14
C SER A 273 -13.52 8.20 16.64
N PRO A 274 -12.83 9.25 16.15
CA PRO A 274 -12.67 9.49 14.72
C PRO A 274 -11.88 8.38 14.04
N PRO A 275 -12.08 8.14 12.72
CA PRO A 275 -11.17 7.34 11.91
C PRO A 275 -9.80 8.03 11.82
N ALA A 276 -8.73 7.26 11.97
CA ALA A 276 -7.35 7.73 11.94
C ALA A 276 -6.65 7.34 10.62
N SER A 277 -6.85 6.10 10.15
CA SER A 277 -6.33 5.62 8.88
C SER A 277 -7.14 4.46 8.32
N LEU A 278 -6.98 4.24 7.03
CA LEU A 278 -7.52 3.13 6.27
C LEU A 278 -6.45 2.04 6.10
N ALA A 279 -6.89 0.80 5.86
CA ALA A 279 -6.07 -0.30 5.38
C ALA A 279 -6.91 -1.21 4.49
N LEU A 280 -6.65 -1.19 3.20
CA LEU A 280 -7.41 -1.91 2.20
C LEU A 280 -6.64 -3.13 1.71
N GLY A 281 -7.20 -4.31 1.93
CA GLY A 281 -6.68 -5.55 1.40
C GLY A 281 -7.23 -5.85 0.00
N TRP A 282 -7.11 -7.12 -0.43
CA TRP A 282 -7.60 -7.53 -1.75
C TRP A 282 -9.09 -7.23 -1.92
N ASP A 283 -9.95 -7.77 -1.06
CA ASP A 283 -11.41 -7.62 -1.10
C ASP A 283 -12.00 -7.31 0.28
N HIS A 284 -11.24 -6.66 1.16
CA HIS A 284 -11.72 -6.22 2.47
C HIS A 284 -11.13 -4.86 2.82
N THR A 285 -11.80 -4.17 3.71
CA THR A 285 -11.45 -2.83 4.17
C THR A 285 -11.39 -2.82 5.69
N CYS A 286 -10.36 -2.22 6.26
CA CYS A 286 -10.22 -1.99 7.69
C CYS A 286 -10.06 -0.50 7.97
N VAL A 287 -10.56 -0.06 9.11
CA VAL A 287 -10.39 1.30 9.65
C VAL A 287 -9.76 1.21 11.03
N LEU A 288 -8.66 1.92 11.20
CA LEU A 288 -8.08 2.22 12.49
C LEU A 288 -8.69 3.53 13.01
N PHE A 289 -9.16 3.53 14.24
CA PHE A 289 -9.66 4.72 14.92
C PHE A 289 -8.60 5.34 15.83
N GLU A 290 -8.69 6.64 16.13
CA GLU A 290 -7.73 7.37 16.99
C GLU A 290 -7.56 6.74 18.40
N ASN A 291 -8.56 6.01 18.89
CA ASN A 291 -8.49 5.29 20.16
C ASN A 291 -7.78 3.92 20.04
N GLY A 292 -7.29 3.57 18.86
CA GLY A 292 -6.59 2.32 18.57
C GLY A 292 -7.50 1.09 18.42
N THR A 293 -8.82 1.28 18.29
CA THR A 293 -9.73 0.20 17.89
C THR A 293 -9.75 0.03 16.37
N VAL A 294 -10.06 -1.18 15.91
CA VAL A 294 -10.12 -1.53 14.49
C VAL A 294 -11.46 -2.14 14.16
N THR A 295 -12.03 -1.78 13.03
CA THR A 295 -13.18 -2.47 12.42
C THR A 295 -12.87 -2.83 10.99
N CYS A 296 -13.35 -3.99 10.53
CA CYS A 296 -13.13 -4.46 9.17
C CYS A 296 -14.43 -4.98 8.56
N TRP A 297 -14.57 -4.89 7.24
CA TRP A 297 -15.67 -5.43 6.47
C TRP A 297 -15.20 -5.87 5.07
N GLY A 298 -16.06 -6.51 4.29
CA GLY A 298 -15.73 -7.13 3.02
C GLY A 298 -15.61 -8.63 3.14
N SER A 299 -14.78 -9.23 2.29
CA SER A 299 -14.49 -10.66 2.25
C SER A 299 -13.94 -11.17 3.58
N ASN A 300 -14.40 -12.35 4.01
CA ASN A 300 -13.98 -12.96 5.27
C ASN A 300 -13.73 -14.48 5.18
N ALA A 301 -13.46 -14.99 3.98
CA ALA A 301 -13.33 -16.43 3.78
C ALA A 301 -12.19 -17.08 4.59
N HIS A 302 -11.26 -16.29 5.09
CA HIS A 302 -10.08 -16.72 5.85
C HIS A 302 -10.03 -16.16 7.27
N GLY A 303 -11.06 -15.41 7.71
CA GLY A 303 -11.07 -14.74 9.02
C GLY A 303 -10.35 -13.37 9.02
N GLN A 304 -10.09 -12.78 7.85
CA GLN A 304 -9.35 -11.52 7.68
C GLN A 304 -10.02 -10.31 8.34
N LEU A 305 -11.30 -10.41 8.70
CA LEU A 305 -11.99 -9.36 9.45
C LEU A 305 -11.72 -9.42 10.98
N GLY A 306 -11.08 -10.50 11.48
CA GLY A 306 -10.73 -10.65 12.90
C GLY A 306 -11.92 -10.73 13.86
N ILE A 307 -13.03 -11.32 13.42
CA ILE A 307 -14.31 -11.42 14.15
C ILE A 307 -14.68 -12.85 14.52
N GLU A 308 -13.72 -13.77 14.50
CA GLU A 308 -13.89 -15.20 14.83
C GLU A 308 -14.96 -15.91 13.99
N SER A 309 -15.03 -15.57 12.72
CA SER A 309 -16.02 -16.04 11.76
C SER A 309 -15.44 -15.96 10.34
N THR A 310 -16.06 -16.71 9.42
CA THR A 310 -15.79 -16.58 7.97
C THR A 310 -16.94 -15.89 7.24
N THR A 311 -17.85 -15.23 7.96
CA THR A 311 -18.98 -14.51 7.36
C THR A 311 -18.51 -13.20 6.76
N THR A 312 -18.80 -12.99 5.48
CA THR A 312 -18.65 -11.69 4.80
C THR A 312 -19.53 -10.64 5.46
N ILE A 313 -19.05 -9.42 5.59
CA ILE A 313 -19.75 -8.29 6.22
C ILE A 313 -19.73 -7.11 5.24
N GLY A 314 -20.84 -6.37 5.17
CA GLY A 314 -20.98 -5.19 4.30
C GLY A 314 -21.67 -5.49 2.97
N ASP A 315 -21.97 -6.75 2.67
CA ASP A 315 -22.67 -7.19 1.47
C ASP A 315 -24.21 -7.25 1.63
N GLN A 316 -24.72 -7.16 2.88
CA GLN A 316 -26.15 -7.18 3.15
C GLN A 316 -26.60 -5.93 3.92
N PRO A 317 -27.88 -5.50 3.73
CA PRO A 317 -28.45 -4.42 4.53
C PRO A 317 -28.43 -4.74 6.03
N GLY A 318 -27.84 -3.85 6.82
CA GLY A 318 -27.76 -3.99 8.29
C GLY A 318 -26.46 -4.61 8.81
N ASP A 319 -25.52 -4.94 7.94
CA ASP A 319 -24.19 -5.44 8.34
C ASP A 319 -23.32 -4.37 8.98
N MET A 320 -23.50 -3.12 8.56
CA MET A 320 -22.67 -1.99 8.96
C MET A 320 -23.23 -1.24 10.18
N GLY A 321 -22.49 -0.24 10.65
CA GLY A 321 -22.87 0.60 11.78
C GLY A 321 -22.92 -0.18 13.09
N ASP A 322 -24.08 -0.19 13.76
CA ASP A 322 -24.25 -0.84 15.06
C ASP A 322 -24.07 -2.38 15.06
N SER A 323 -24.11 -3.00 13.89
CA SER A 323 -23.87 -4.43 13.71
C SER A 323 -22.39 -4.77 13.49
N LEU A 324 -21.57 -3.78 13.11
CA LEU A 324 -20.16 -4.01 12.77
C LEU A 324 -19.35 -4.30 14.05
N LEU A 325 -18.68 -5.45 14.07
CA LEU A 325 -17.89 -5.88 15.21
C LEU A 325 -16.49 -5.24 15.15
N GLN A 326 -15.98 -4.89 16.34
CA GLN A 326 -14.57 -4.51 16.47
C GLN A 326 -13.68 -5.75 16.47
N VAL A 327 -12.49 -5.62 15.87
CA VAL A 327 -11.45 -6.65 15.95
C VAL A 327 -11.07 -6.86 17.42
N ALA A 328 -11.07 -8.11 17.87
CA ALA A 328 -10.67 -8.46 19.21
C ALA A 328 -9.13 -8.54 19.31
N LEU A 329 -8.49 -7.43 19.67
CA LEU A 329 -7.05 -7.38 19.96
C LEU A 329 -6.74 -7.97 21.35
N PRO A 330 -5.48 -8.35 21.66
CA PRO A 330 -5.09 -8.83 22.99
C PRO A 330 -5.47 -7.85 24.10
N SER A 331 -5.85 -8.36 25.26
CA SER A 331 -6.36 -7.56 26.38
C SER A 331 -5.45 -6.40 26.77
N GLY A 332 -6.00 -5.19 26.76
CA GLY A 332 -5.29 -3.97 27.12
C GLY A 332 -4.32 -3.49 26.05
N ARG A 333 -4.38 -4.03 24.85
CA ARG A 333 -3.64 -3.54 23.67
C ARG A 333 -4.55 -2.75 22.74
N THR A 334 -3.95 -1.80 22.04
CA THR A 334 -4.56 -1.03 20.96
C THR A 334 -3.67 -1.08 19.74
N ALA A 335 -4.24 -0.92 18.55
CA ALA A 335 -3.46 -0.78 17.33
C ALA A 335 -2.94 0.66 17.17
N THR A 336 -1.72 0.79 16.68
CA THR A 336 -1.12 2.07 16.27
C THR A 336 -0.98 2.17 14.75
N GLN A 337 -0.99 1.03 14.06
CA GLN A 337 -1.02 0.92 12.61
C GLN A 337 -1.77 -0.35 12.23
N VAL A 338 -2.45 -0.34 11.09
CA VAL A 338 -3.09 -1.50 10.48
C VAL A 338 -2.66 -1.56 9.01
N THR A 339 -2.44 -2.74 8.49
CA THR A 339 -2.15 -3.01 7.08
C THR A 339 -2.85 -4.29 6.64
N ALA A 340 -3.14 -4.43 5.34
CA ALA A 340 -3.93 -5.54 4.83
C ALA A 340 -3.36 -6.09 3.50
N GLY A 341 -3.40 -7.41 3.32
CA GLY A 341 -2.97 -8.10 2.12
C GLY A 341 -4.08 -8.92 1.47
N ASP A 342 -3.72 -9.96 0.67
CA ASP A 342 -4.69 -10.89 0.08
C ASP A 342 -5.28 -11.82 1.15
N GLY A 343 -6.40 -11.41 1.74
CA GLY A 343 -7.16 -12.19 2.70
C GLY A 343 -6.54 -12.27 4.10
N PHE A 344 -5.65 -11.37 4.46
CA PHE A 344 -5.12 -11.24 5.82
C PHE A 344 -4.95 -9.76 6.21
N THR A 345 -4.87 -9.52 7.50
CA THR A 345 -4.70 -8.20 8.11
C THR A 345 -3.64 -8.30 9.21
N CYS A 346 -2.82 -7.26 9.35
CA CYS A 346 -1.85 -7.13 10.45
C CYS A 346 -2.05 -5.80 11.18
N ALA A 347 -1.77 -5.80 12.47
CA ALA A 347 -1.74 -4.61 13.31
C ALA A 347 -0.40 -4.49 14.03
N LEU A 348 0.18 -3.30 14.02
CA LEU A 348 1.21 -2.90 14.98
C LEU A 348 0.51 -2.46 16.26
N LEU A 349 0.85 -3.09 17.37
CA LEU A 349 0.27 -2.80 18.66
C LEU A 349 1.04 -1.71 19.41
N ASP A 350 0.39 -1.09 20.40
CA ASP A 350 0.94 -0.03 21.25
C ASP A 350 2.18 -0.43 22.07
N ASN A 351 2.48 -1.74 22.12
CA ASN A 351 3.69 -2.29 22.74
C ASN A 351 4.77 -2.68 21.74
N SER A 352 4.65 -2.26 20.46
CA SER A 352 5.57 -2.56 19.36
C SER A 352 5.61 -4.04 18.94
N GLU A 353 4.64 -4.85 19.33
CA GLU A 353 4.42 -6.19 18.78
C GLU A 353 3.54 -6.10 17.53
N VAL A 354 3.71 -7.06 16.62
CA VAL A 354 2.86 -7.22 15.44
C VAL A 354 1.97 -8.42 15.62
N ALA A 355 0.68 -8.29 15.34
CA ALA A 355 -0.29 -9.36 15.34
C ALA A 355 -1.00 -9.41 13.99
N CYS A 356 -1.11 -10.60 13.39
CA CYS A 356 -1.76 -10.80 12.10
C CYS A 356 -2.86 -11.86 12.21
N TRP A 357 -3.90 -11.74 11.38
CA TRP A 357 -5.01 -12.68 11.30
C TRP A 357 -5.54 -12.80 9.86
N GLY A 358 -6.29 -13.84 9.55
CA GLY A 358 -6.77 -14.17 8.21
C GLY A 358 -6.01 -15.35 7.60
N LYS A 359 -5.73 -15.25 6.32
CA LYS A 359 -5.06 -16.25 5.49
C LYS A 359 -3.58 -16.41 5.86
N ASN A 360 -3.15 -17.68 6.02
CA ASN A 360 -1.79 -17.99 6.45
C ASN A 360 -1.13 -19.15 5.66
N ASP A 361 -1.58 -19.43 4.47
CA ASP A 361 -1.10 -20.57 3.66
C ASP A 361 0.39 -20.47 3.25
N LYS A 362 1.00 -19.30 3.41
CA LYS A 362 2.40 -19.00 3.10
C LYS A 362 3.20 -18.47 4.29
N GLY A 363 2.62 -18.52 5.51
CA GLY A 363 3.26 -18.01 6.73
C GLY A 363 3.11 -16.49 6.90
N GLN A 364 2.08 -15.86 6.30
CA GLN A 364 1.84 -14.41 6.37
C GLN A 364 1.71 -13.89 7.82
N MET A 365 1.32 -14.75 8.75
CA MET A 365 1.21 -14.39 10.17
C MET A 365 2.53 -14.43 10.93
N GLY A 366 3.60 -15.03 10.36
CA GLY A 366 4.92 -15.09 11.01
C GLY A 366 4.95 -15.87 12.33
N ILE A 367 4.06 -16.85 12.52
CA ILE A 367 3.89 -17.58 13.78
C ILE A 367 4.37 -19.05 13.71
N GLY A 368 5.09 -19.40 12.65
CA GLY A 368 5.67 -20.74 12.48
C GLY A 368 4.68 -21.83 12.11
N THR A 369 3.52 -21.48 11.57
CA THR A 369 2.49 -22.37 11.05
C THR A 369 1.84 -21.82 9.80
N THR A 370 1.04 -22.66 9.11
CA THR A 370 0.24 -22.24 7.95
C THR A 370 -1.26 -22.28 8.22
N SER A 371 -1.67 -22.34 9.50
CA SER A 371 -3.07 -22.28 9.88
C SER A 371 -3.55 -20.83 9.91
N ASN A 372 -4.76 -20.58 9.40
CA ASN A 372 -5.43 -19.28 9.55
C ASN A 372 -5.67 -18.95 11.04
N GLN A 373 -5.87 -17.70 11.36
CA GLN A 373 -6.36 -17.21 12.65
C GLN A 373 -7.49 -16.20 12.42
N GLY A 374 -8.48 -16.17 13.31
CA GLY A 374 -9.63 -15.27 13.24
C GLY A 374 -10.81 -15.82 12.46
N ASP A 375 -10.69 -17.02 11.88
CA ASP A 375 -11.79 -17.70 11.18
C ASP A 375 -12.68 -18.54 12.10
N SER A 376 -12.22 -18.84 13.31
CA SER A 376 -12.93 -19.69 14.30
C SER A 376 -12.96 -19.05 15.69
N ALA A 377 -13.98 -19.41 16.46
CA ALA A 377 -14.18 -18.89 17.81
C ALA A 377 -13.01 -19.23 18.76
N GLY A 378 -12.51 -18.22 19.50
CA GLY A 378 -11.43 -18.34 20.48
C GLY A 378 -10.02 -18.17 19.89
N GLU A 379 -9.91 -17.69 18.67
CA GLU A 379 -8.61 -17.47 17.99
C GLU A 379 -8.13 -16.03 18.10
N MET A 380 -9.02 -15.09 18.44
CA MET A 380 -8.69 -13.67 18.60
C MET A 380 -8.54 -13.30 20.08
N GLY A 381 -8.35 -12.02 20.37
CA GLY A 381 -8.12 -11.52 21.72
C GLY A 381 -6.82 -12.05 22.32
N ASP A 382 -6.85 -12.54 23.54
CA ASP A 382 -5.67 -13.08 24.24
C ASP A 382 -5.11 -14.38 23.61
N SER A 383 -5.84 -14.98 22.68
CA SER A 383 -5.39 -16.15 21.92
C SER A 383 -4.64 -15.76 20.63
N LEU A 384 -4.74 -14.51 20.19
CA LEU A 384 -4.06 -14.02 18.99
C LEU A 384 -2.56 -14.02 19.23
N THR A 385 -1.84 -14.81 18.43
CA THR A 385 -0.38 -14.93 18.54
C THR A 385 0.30 -13.76 17.84
N THR A 386 1.24 -13.11 18.53
CA THR A 386 2.09 -12.07 17.92
C THR A 386 3.27 -12.68 17.17
N VAL A 387 3.77 -11.96 16.18
CA VAL A 387 4.95 -12.33 15.38
C VAL A 387 6.19 -12.32 16.27
N ASP A 388 7.01 -13.36 16.21
CA ASP A 388 8.27 -13.44 16.98
C ASP A 388 9.39 -12.62 16.30
N LEU A 389 9.28 -11.30 16.37
CA LEU A 389 10.32 -10.41 15.88
C LEU A 389 11.49 -10.32 16.88
N SER A 390 12.72 -10.28 16.37
CA SER A 390 13.91 -10.16 17.21
C SER A 390 14.04 -8.77 17.89
N TYR A 391 13.28 -7.78 17.44
CA TYR A 391 13.29 -6.39 17.90
C TYR A 391 11.87 -5.82 17.86
N ASN A 392 11.66 -4.71 18.56
CA ASN A 392 10.39 -3.97 18.48
C ASN A 392 10.12 -3.49 17.07
N ALA A 393 8.89 -3.65 16.58
CA ALA A 393 8.48 -3.06 15.33
C ALA A 393 8.24 -1.55 15.49
N LEU A 394 8.69 -0.79 14.51
CA LEU A 394 8.44 0.66 14.38
C LEU A 394 7.34 0.94 13.36
N SER A 395 7.27 0.14 12.31
CA SER A 395 6.19 0.14 11.32
C SER A 395 6.04 -1.24 10.72
N VAL A 396 4.88 -1.53 10.16
CA VAL A 396 4.55 -2.78 9.46
C VAL A 396 3.80 -2.45 8.19
N ASP A 397 4.11 -3.18 7.13
CA ASP A 397 3.37 -3.06 5.88
C ASP A 397 3.18 -4.43 5.22
N ALA A 398 2.06 -4.60 4.52
CA ALA A 398 1.65 -5.85 3.90
C ALA A 398 1.62 -5.71 2.39
N GLY A 399 2.30 -6.61 1.70
CA GLY A 399 2.05 -6.84 0.30
C GLY A 399 0.96 -7.90 0.10
N MET A 400 0.82 -8.40 -1.13
CA MET A 400 -0.22 -9.37 -1.49
C MET A 400 -0.21 -10.63 -0.60
N ASP A 401 0.97 -11.21 -0.34
CA ASP A 401 1.10 -12.48 0.40
C ASP A 401 2.31 -12.51 1.35
N HIS A 402 2.85 -11.34 1.68
CA HIS A 402 3.99 -11.18 2.59
C HIS A 402 3.83 -9.91 3.42
N VAL A 403 4.59 -9.82 4.48
CA VAL A 403 4.62 -8.68 5.40
C VAL A 403 6.06 -8.29 5.64
N CYS A 404 6.32 -7.00 5.76
CA CYS A 404 7.59 -6.44 6.17
C CYS A 404 7.41 -5.50 7.37
N ALA A 405 8.32 -5.57 8.33
CA ALA A 405 8.37 -4.65 9.45
C ALA A 405 9.73 -3.93 9.48
N VAL A 406 9.70 -2.64 9.71
CA VAL A 406 10.89 -1.90 10.15
C VAL A 406 11.05 -2.13 11.64
N VAL A 407 12.23 -2.60 12.06
CA VAL A 407 12.48 -2.94 13.47
C VAL A 407 13.52 -2.01 14.08
N ASP A 408 13.36 -1.75 15.39
CA ASP A 408 14.21 -0.84 16.18
C ASP A 408 15.62 -1.42 16.35
N THR A 409 16.50 -1.05 15.44
CA THR A 409 17.94 -1.33 15.53
C THR A 409 18.72 -0.06 15.26
N SER A 410 19.94 0.05 15.80
CA SER A 410 20.81 1.23 15.60
C SER A 410 21.13 1.54 14.12
N SER A 411 20.79 0.66 13.19
CA SER A 411 21.04 0.82 11.75
C SER A 411 19.77 0.74 10.90
N GLY A 412 18.58 0.68 11.52
CA GLY A 412 17.32 0.38 10.83
C GLY A 412 17.40 -0.97 10.11
N ARG A 413 16.54 -1.91 10.44
CA ARG A 413 16.43 -3.19 9.73
C ARG A 413 15.02 -3.37 9.26
N VAL A 414 14.89 -4.04 8.12
CA VAL A 414 13.62 -4.56 7.65
C VAL A 414 13.65 -6.08 7.84
N GLN A 415 12.60 -6.62 8.42
CA GLN A 415 12.37 -8.05 8.55
C GLN A 415 11.08 -8.39 7.81
N CYS A 416 11.15 -9.34 6.85
CA CYS A 416 10.03 -9.71 6.02
C CYS A 416 9.72 -11.19 6.18
N TRP A 417 8.43 -11.57 6.08
CA TRP A 417 7.95 -12.94 6.18
C TRP A 417 6.70 -13.15 5.30
N GLY A 418 6.24 -14.40 5.18
CA GLY A 418 5.15 -14.80 4.30
C GLY A 418 5.67 -15.41 3.00
N GLY A 419 4.94 -15.19 1.92
CA GLY A 419 5.24 -15.72 0.58
C GLY A 419 6.52 -15.15 -0.02
N ASN A 420 7.33 -16.01 -0.65
CA ASN A 420 8.62 -15.63 -1.24
C ASN A 420 8.86 -16.24 -2.63
N GLN A 421 7.84 -16.67 -3.34
CA GLN A 421 8.00 -17.36 -4.63
C GLN A 421 8.67 -16.51 -5.72
N ALA A 422 8.56 -15.18 -5.62
CA ALA A 422 9.21 -14.22 -6.49
C ALA A 422 10.49 -13.59 -5.88
N GLY A 423 10.89 -14.01 -4.66
CA GLY A 423 12.03 -13.44 -3.93
C GLY A 423 11.70 -12.14 -3.19
N GLN A 424 10.41 -11.84 -2.97
CA GLN A 424 9.91 -10.58 -2.39
C GLN A 424 10.37 -10.32 -0.96
N LEU A 425 10.81 -11.32 -0.22
CA LEU A 425 11.37 -11.16 1.11
C LEU A 425 12.83 -10.64 1.12
N GLY A 426 13.51 -10.63 -0.03
CA GLY A 426 14.85 -10.05 -0.17
C GLY A 426 16.00 -10.89 0.43
N TYR A 427 15.77 -12.15 0.84
CA TYR A 427 16.80 -13.01 1.46
C TYR A 427 17.71 -13.73 0.46
N GLY A 428 17.54 -13.49 -0.86
CA GLY A 428 18.35 -14.11 -1.92
C GLY A 428 17.94 -15.55 -2.25
N ASP A 429 16.78 -15.98 -1.82
CA ASP A 429 16.15 -17.26 -2.15
C ASP A 429 14.64 -17.08 -2.46
N THR A 430 13.93 -18.17 -2.67
CA THR A 430 12.47 -18.17 -2.92
C THR A 430 11.69 -19.00 -1.91
N GLN A 431 12.26 -19.19 -0.71
CA GLN A 431 11.63 -19.92 0.39
C GLN A 431 10.72 -18.98 1.18
N ASN A 432 9.50 -19.41 1.49
CA ASN A 432 8.65 -18.69 2.45
C ASN A 432 9.35 -18.58 3.81
N ARG A 433 8.88 -17.66 4.64
CA ARG A 433 9.30 -17.51 6.04
C ARG A 433 8.08 -17.34 6.92
N GLY A 434 8.17 -17.83 8.15
CA GLY A 434 7.07 -17.76 9.11
C GLY A 434 6.05 -18.88 8.98
N ASP A 435 6.23 -19.80 8.02
CA ASP A 435 5.40 -20.99 7.82
C ASP A 435 5.96 -22.23 8.59
N GLY A 436 7.20 -22.14 9.12
CA GLY A 436 7.85 -23.16 9.91
C GLY A 436 8.45 -22.64 11.22
N LEU A 437 8.75 -23.56 12.13
CA LEU A 437 9.34 -23.22 13.43
C LEU A 437 10.76 -22.63 13.29
N ASN A 438 11.04 -21.54 14.01
CA ASN A 438 12.33 -20.84 14.04
C ASN A 438 12.75 -20.19 12.71
N GLU A 439 11.80 -19.69 11.95
CA GLU A 439 12.04 -18.97 10.69
C GLU A 439 11.97 -17.44 10.83
N MET A 440 11.50 -16.98 11.99
CA MET A 440 11.39 -15.55 12.32
C MET A 440 12.60 -15.05 13.09
#